data_204d8772b56f93a4dac57f861f109bbf
#
_entry.id   204d8772b56f93a4dac57f861f109bbf
#
_cell.length_a   1.000
_cell.length_b   1.000
_cell.length_c   1.000
_cell.angle_alpha   90.00
_cell.angle_beta   90.00
_cell.angle_gamma   90.00
#
_symmetry.space_group_name_H-M   'P 1'
#
loop_
_entity.id
_entity.type
_entity.pdbx_description
1 polymer ?
#
loop_
_entity_poly.entity_id
_entity_poly.type
_entity_poly.pdbx_seq_one_letter_code
_entity_poly.pdbx_strand_id
1 'polypeptide(L)'
;MIFRFNILKRLIFKEWFKVFFSSSFLLFLLISVANLIGGLLRGNVSATDVLMNHLLETPGAMNKILPVSCLVASLFSINKLKNRNELTAIFASGFSRNNFFFTVFQASMLVALFQFMMTGFIDPYAKKNRSRLIADHESKFRNLKSKGLRAKTIGSGKLWYRSNDYFFSFSSYNHASQKLY
;
A
#
# COMPACT_ATOMS: atom_id res chain seq x y z
N MET A 1 -33.16 -27.11 -0.74
CA MET A 1 -31.95 -27.05 0.08
C MET A 1 -30.91 -26.05 -0.46
N ILE A 2 -30.70 -25.95 -1.77
CA ILE A 2 -29.73 -25.06 -2.46
C ILE A 2 -29.95 -23.57 -2.18
N PHE A 3 -31.20 -23.12 -2.04
CA PHE A 3 -31.54 -21.71 -1.81
C PHE A 3 -31.09 -21.18 -0.43
N ARG A 4 -31.11 -21.99 0.61
CA ARG A 4 -30.64 -21.61 1.96
C ARG A 4 -29.11 -21.42 2.00
N PHE A 5 -28.35 -22.22 1.28
CA PHE A 5 -26.90 -22.08 1.20
C PHE A 5 -26.46 -20.74 0.55
N ASN A 6 -27.22 -20.25 -0.41
CA ASN A 6 -26.94 -18.95 -1.04
C ASN A 6 -27.17 -17.77 -0.08
N ILE A 7 -28.18 -17.84 0.81
CA ILE A 7 -28.45 -16.78 1.79
C ILE A 7 -27.34 -16.71 2.83
N LEU A 8 -26.90 -17.87 3.36
CA LEU A 8 -25.82 -17.93 4.35
C LEU A 8 -24.48 -17.45 3.78
N LYS A 9 -24.14 -17.86 2.55
CA LYS A 9 -22.96 -17.35 1.84
C LYS A 9 -23.00 -15.84 1.69
N ARG A 10 -24.16 -15.31 1.28
CA ARG A 10 -24.37 -13.85 1.11
C ARG A 10 -24.21 -13.09 2.44
N LEU A 11 -24.68 -13.66 3.54
CA LEU A 11 -24.53 -13.07 4.87
C LEU A 11 -23.06 -13.00 5.28
N ILE A 12 -22.32 -14.12 5.15
CA ILE A 12 -20.88 -14.18 5.44
C ILE A 12 -20.12 -13.19 4.58
N PHE A 13 -20.41 -13.15 3.28
CA PHE A 13 -19.78 -12.23 2.33
C PHE A 13 -20.04 -10.76 2.69
N LYS A 14 -21.29 -10.42 3.05
CA LYS A 14 -21.67 -9.06 3.43
C LYS A 14 -20.98 -8.61 4.72
N GLU A 15 -20.91 -9.48 5.74
CA GLU A 15 -20.21 -9.15 6.99
C GLU A 15 -18.70 -9.02 6.77
N TRP A 16 -18.10 -9.90 5.97
CA TRP A 16 -16.69 -9.82 5.63
C TRP A 16 -16.35 -8.52 4.90
N PHE A 17 -17.12 -8.14 3.86
CA PHE A 17 -16.89 -6.90 3.12
C PHE A 17 -17.11 -5.66 3.96
N LYS A 18 -18.07 -5.64 4.88
CA LYS A 18 -18.24 -4.51 5.81
C LYS A 18 -16.99 -4.28 6.66
N VAL A 19 -16.44 -5.35 7.21
CA VAL A 19 -15.22 -5.26 8.02
C VAL A 19 -14.03 -4.89 7.15
N PHE A 20 -13.93 -5.45 5.94
CA PHE A 20 -12.88 -5.14 4.98
C PHE A 20 -12.86 -3.65 4.62
N PHE A 21 -13.98 -3.07 4.20
CA PHE A 21 -14.04 -1.65 3.86
C PHE A 21 -13.79 -0.75 5.06
N SER A 22 -14.31 -1.11 6.24
CA SER A 22 -14.08 -0.36 7.47
C SER A 22 -12.60 -0.35 7.86
N SER A 23 -11.95 -1.51 7.85
CA SER A 23 -10.51 -1.62 8.19
C SER A 23 -9.62 -0.98 7.12
N SER A 24 -9.94 -1.14 5.84
CA SER A 24 -9.22 -0.52 4.73
C SER A 24 -9.30 1.01 4.81
N PHE A 25 -10.47 1.56 5.08
CA PHE A 25 -10.69 3.00 5.23
C PHE A 25 -9.92 3.56 6.42
N LEU A 26 -9.94 2.88 7.57
CA LEU A 26 -9.22 3.30 8.77
C LEU A 26 -7.70 3.30 8.54
N LEU A 27 -7.16 2.24 7.93
CA LEU A 27 -5.73 2.17 7.61
C LEU A 27 -5.33 3.22 6.56
N PHE A 28 -6.20 3.46 5.57
CA PHE A 28 -5.98 4.50 4.58
C PHE A 28 -5.94 5.89 5.20
N LEU A 29 -6.89 6.23 6.09
CA LEU A 29 -6.89 7.49 6.82
C LEU A 29 -5.60 7.68 7.63
N LEU A 30 -5.18 6.65 8.36
CA LEU A 30 -3.97 6.71 9.18
C LEU A 30 -2.73 7.01 8.33
N ILE A 31 -2.54 6.29 7.22
CA ILE A 31 -1.41 6.52 6.30
C ILE A 31 -1.52 7.88 5.60
N SER A 32 -2.75 8.30 5.20
CA SER A 32 -2.99 9.59 4.56
C SER A 32 -2.62 10.75 5.48
N VAL A 33 -3.07 10.71 6.73
CA VAL A 33 -2.75 11.77 7.71
C VAL A 33 -1.23 11.82 7.95
N ALA A 34 -0.58 10.68 8.14
CA ALA A 34 0.87 10.61 8.34
C ALA A 34 1.65 11.21 7.14
N ASN A 35 1.23 10.89 5.91
CA ASN A 35 1.86 11.40 4.69
C ASN A 35 1.62 12.90 4.49
N LEU A 36 0.40 13.39 4.76
CA LEU A 36 0.07 14.82 4.66
C LEU A 36 0.84 15.65 5.69
N ILE A 37 0.86 15.23 6.96
CA ILE A 37 1.64 15.91 8.00
C ILE A 37 3.12 15.93 7.62
N GLY A 38 3.68 14.79 7.22
CA GLY A 38 5.08 14.69 6.77
C GLY A 38 5.39 15.53 5.53
N GLY A 39 4.40 15.78 4.67
CA GLY A 39 4.50 16.68 3.53
C GLY A 39 4.47 18.17 3.91
N LEU A 40 3.53 18.56 4.77
CA LEU A 40 3.34 19.96 5.20
C LEU A 40 4.47 20.49 6.10
N LEU A 41 5.08 19.61 6.90
CA LEU A 41 6.25 19.97 7.74
C LEU A 41 7.50 20.34 6.89
N ARG A 42 7.46 20.12 5.59
CA ARG A 42 8.52 20.53 4.67
C ARG A 42 8.25 21.95 4.17
N GLY A 43 8.77 22.94 4.88
CA GLY A 43 8.49 24.37 4.69
C GLY A 43 8.69 24.98 3.30
N ASN A 44 9.22 24.24 2.32
CA ASN A 44 9.53 24.72 0.97
C ASN A 44 8.56 24.20 -0.12
N VAL A 45 7.48 23.51 0.25
CA VAL A 45 6.54 22.90 -0.70
C VAL A 45 5.16 23.51 -0.52
N SER A 46 4.49 23.88 -1.62
CA SER A 46 3.12 24.37 -1.57
C SER A 46 2.16 23.28 -1.09
N ALA A 47 1.12 23.67 -0.35
CA ALA A 47 0.07 22.73 0.09
C ALA A 47 -0.58 22.01 -1.09
N THR A 48 -0.72 22.68 -2.24
CA THR A 48 -1.25 22.09 -3.48
C THR A 48 -0.34 20.99 -4.02
N ASP A 49 0.99 21.21 -4.01
CA ASP A 49 1.97 20.21 -4.47
C ASP A 49 1.98 18.97 -3.54
N VAL A 50 1.83 19.18 -2.22
CA VAL A 50 1.71 18.10 -1.23
C VAL A 50 0.46 17.27 -1.50
N LEU A 51 -0.68 17.92 -1.74
CA LEU A 51 -1.94 17.24 -2.02
C LEU A 51 -1.86 16.43 -3.33
N MET A 52 -1.33 17.04 -4.39
CA MET A 52 -1.16 16.36 -5.68
C MET A 52 -0.23 15.14 -5.57
N ASN A 53 0.90 15.31 -4.86
CA ASN A 53 1.79 14.18 -4.60
C ASN A 53 1.11 13.06 -3.80
N HIS A 54 0.28 13.43 -2.79
CA HIS A 54 -0.47 12.46 -2.01
C HIS A 54 -1.49 11.68 -2.86
N LEU A 55 -2.24 12.37 -3.74
CA LEU A 55 -3.17 11.72 -4.66
C LEU A 55 -2.47 10.73 -5.60
N LEU A 56 -1.30 11.11 -6.14
CA LEU A 56 -0.50 10.24 -7.02
C LEU A 56 0.16 9.08 -6.27
N GLU A 57 0.36 9.18 -4.96
CA GLU A 57 0.91 8.14 -4.09
C GLU A 57 -0.16 7.15 -3.61
N THR A 58 -1.43 7.55 -3.64
CA THR A 58 -2.58 6.77 -3.15
C THR A 58 -2.63 5.34 -3.71
N PRO A 59 -2.46 5.07 -5.03
CA PRO A 59 -2.48 3.70 -5.55
C PRO A 59 -1.38 2.81 -4.97
N GLY A 60 -0.18 3.36 -4.78
CA GLY A 60 0.93 2.65 -4.13
C GLY A 60 0.68 2.35 -2.65
N ALA A 61 -0.01 3.25 -1.93
CA ALA A 61 -0.42 3.03 -0.56
C ALA A 61 -1.50 1.94 -0.47
N MET A 62 -2.49 1.94 -1.37
CA MET A 62 -3.52 0.91 -1.45
C MET A 62 -2.95 -0.49 -1.62
N ASN A 63 -1.90 -0.67 -2.42
CA ASN A 63 -1.23 -1.96 -2.60
C ASN A 63 -0.68 -2.55 -1.29
N LYS A 64 -0.33 -1.71 -0.32
CA LYS A 64 0.16 -2.14 1.01
C LYS A 64 -0.99 -2.36 1.99
N ILE A 65 -2.06 -1.58 1.88
CA ILE A 65 -3.21 -1.59 2.78
C ILE A 65 -4.10 -2.81 2.52
N LEU A 66 -4.38 -3.14 1.26
CA LEU A 66 -5.33 -4.18 0.86
C LEU A 66 -5.03 -5.56 1.47
N PRO A 67 -3.79 -6.10 1.46
CA PRO A 67 -3.50 -7.39 2.06
C PRO A 67 -3.70 -7.40 3.58
N VAL A 68 -3.28 -6.32 4.25
CA VAL A 68 -3.45 -6.18 5.71
C VAL A 68 -4.93 -6.08 6.07
N SER A 69 -5.70 -5.29 5.32
CA SER A 69 -7.16 -5.18 5.51
C SER A 69 -7.87 -6.51 5.28
N CYS A 70 -7.38 -7.32 4.34
CA CYS A 70 -7.93 -8.65 4.07
C CYS A 70 -7.73 -9.60 5.25
N LEU A 71 -6.55 -9.59 5.88
CA LEU A 71 -6.28 -10.36 7.11
C LEU A 71 -7.17 -9.88 8.26
N VAL A 72 -7.23 -8.57 8.50
CA VAL A 72 -8.07 -7.97 9.54
C VAL A 72 -9.54 -8.34 9.31
N ALA A 73 -10.03 -8.21 8.07
CA ALA A 73 -11.41 -8.55 7.72
C ALA A 73 -11.73 -10.02 8.01
N SER A 74 -10.81 -10.92 7.69
CA SER A 74 -11.01 -12.37 7.93
C SER A 74 -11.10 -12.69 9.43
N LEU A 75 -10.19 -12.13 10.23
CA LEU A 75 -10.19 -12.36 11.68
C LEU A 75 -11.38 -11.72 12.37
N PHE A 76 -11.65 -10.44 12.10
CA PHE A 76 -12.70 -9.71 12.78
C PHE A 76 -14.11 -10.12 12.34
N SER A 77 -14.33 -10.49 11.07
CA SER A 77 -15.63 -10.98 10.63
C SER A 77 -16.00 -12.31 11.31
N ILE A 78 -15.03 -13.24 11.44
CA ILE A 78 -15.23 -14.51 12.16
C ILE A 78 -15.51 -14.24 13.64
N ASN A 79 -14.73 -13.40 14.28
CA ASN A 79 -14.91 -13.05 15.69
C ASN A 79 -16.28 -12.38 15.94
N LYS A 80 -16.70 -11.48 15.05
CA LYS A 80 -18.00 -10.83 15.13
C LYS A 80 -19.16 -11.81 15.00
N LEU A 81 -19.09 -12.74 14.02
CA LEU A 81 -20.09 -13.78 13.86
C LEU A 81 -20.13 -14.74 15.06
N LYS A 82 -18.97 -15.05 15.66
CA LYS A 82 -18.86 -15.85 16.88
C LYS A 82 -19.53 -15.14 18.07
N ASN A 83 -19.23 -13.87 18.32
CA ASN A 83 -19.74 -13.11 19.46
C ASN A 83 -21.28 -12.89 19.41
N ARG A 84 -21.86 -12.97 18.21
CA ARG A 84 -23.32 -12.89 18.01
C ARG A 84 -24.01 -14.25 18.00
N ASN A 85 -23.27 -15.35 18.25
CA ASN A 85 -23.74 -16.73 18.11
C ASN A 85 -24.26 -17.10 16.70
N GLU A 86 -24.08 -16.19 15.72
CA GLU A 86 -24.48 -16.42 14.34
C GLU A 86 -23.65 -17.55 13.71
N LEU A 87 -22.36 -17.64 14.05
CA LEU A 87 -21.49 -18.71 13.59
C LEU A 87 -21.98 -20.11 14.04
N THR A 88 -22.41 -20.21 15.29
CA THR A 88 -22.99 -21.46 15.85
C THR A 88 -24.29 -21.81 15.13
N ALA A 89 -25.16 -20.82 14.90
CA ALA A 89 -26.41 -21.02 14.18
C ALA A 89 -26.19 -21.45 12.72
N ILE A 90 -25.16 -20.88 12.03
CA ILE A 90 -24.77 -21.27 10.68
C ILE A 90 -24.36 -22.74 10.66
N PHE A 91 -23.52 -23.20 11.58
CA PHE A 91 -23.09 -24.59 11.63
C PHE A 91 -24.21 -25.55 12.08
N ALA A 92 -25.06 -25.13 13.02
CA ALA A 92 -26.23 -25.90 13.45
C ALA A 92 -27.25 -26.08 12.31
N SER A 93 -27.32 -25.15 11.34
CA SER A 93 -28.16 -25.27 10.14
C SER A 93 -27.65 -26.29 9.10
N GLY A 94 -26.52 -26.98 9.39
CA GLY A 94 -25.91 -27.96 8.49
C GLY A 94 -24.91 -27.34 7.47
N PHE A 95 -24.53 -26.07 7.64
CA PHE A 95 -23.52 -25.48 6.77
C PHE A 95 -22.12 -25.96 7.14
N SER A 96 -21.43 -26.62 6.19
CA SER A 96 -20.12 -27.22 6.42
C SER A 96 -19.06 -26.15 6.70
N ARG A 97 -18.12 -26.45 7.60
CA ARG A 97 -16.94 -25.59 7.88
C ARG A 97 -16.13 -25.29 6.61
N ASN A 98 -15.97 -26.28 5.74
CA ASN A 98 -15.24 -26.11 4.47
C ASN A 98 -15.93 -25.09 3.55
N ASN A 99 -17.26 -25.11 3.48
CA ASN A 99 -18.03 -24.14 2.70
C ASN A 99 -17.89 -22.71 3.28
N PHE A 100 -17.78 -22.60 4.60
CA PHE A 100 -17.52 -21.31 5.25
C PHE A 100 -16.16 -20.76 4.87
N PHE A 101 -15.10 -21.54 5.03
CA PHE A 101 -13.75 -21.16 4.65
C PHE A 101 -13.64 -20.82 3.15
N PHE A 102 -14.28 -21.63 2.32
CA PHE A 102 -14.30 -21.39 0.87
C PHE A 102 -15.00 -20.06 0.51
N THR A 103 -16.05 -19.69 1.26
CA THR A 103 -16.73 -18.40 1.05
C THR A 103 -15.84 -17.22 1.42
N VAL A 104 -15.12 -17.30 2.54
CA VAL A 104 -14.13 -16.27 2.93
C VAL A 104 -12.97 -16.22 1.94
N PHE A 105 -12.50 -17.38 1.48
CA PHE A 105 -11.44 -17.46 0.47
C PHE A 105 -11.85 -16.82 -0.86
N GLN A 106 -13.10 -17.05 -1.32
CA GLN A 106 -13.62 -16.38 -2.51
C GLN A 106 -13.65 -14.86 -2.37
N ALA A 107 -14.03 -14.34 -1.19
CA ALA A 107 -14.01 -12.91 -0.92
C ALA A 107 -12.58 -12.34 -1.00
N SER A 108 -11.62 -13.03 -0.40
CA SER A 108 -10.21 -12.65 -0.45
C SER A 108 -9.64 -12.71 -1.87
N MET A 109 -10.03 -13.71 -2.66
CA MET A 109 -9.61 -13.86 -4.06
C MET A 109 -10.11 -12.71 -4.94
N LEU A 110 -11.33 -12.22 -4.73
CA LEU A 110 -11.83 -11.03 -5.43
C LEU A 110 -10.99 -9.79 -5.13
N VAL A 111 -10.60 -9.60 -3.86
CA VAL A 111 -9.71 -8.49 -3.47
C VAL A 111 -8.33 -8.66 -4.11
N ALA A 112 -7.79 -9.88 -4.16
CA ALA A 112 -6.50 -10.15 -4.80
C ALA A 112 -6.52 -9.85 -6.31
N LEU A 113 -7.60 -10.21 -7.01
CA LEU A 113 -7.80 -9.85 -8.43
C LEU A 113 -7.86 -8.34 -8.63
N PHE A 114 -8.61 -7.64 -7.77
CA PHE A 114 -8.69 -6.19 -7.80
C PHE A 114 -7.32 -5.55 -7.58
N GLN A 115 -6.57 -6.03 -6.58
CA GLN A 115 -5.21 -5.58 -6.31
C GLN A 115 -4.26 -5.82 -7.48
N PHE A 116 -4.36 -6.98 -8.14
CA PHE A 116 -3.56 -7.29 -9.32
C PHE A 116 -3.81 -6.28 -10.45
N MET A 117 -5.07 -5.94 -10.72
CA MET A 117 -5.42 -4.89 -11.70
C MET A 117 -4.88 -3.52 -11.29
N MET A 118 -5.00 -3.15 -10.01
CA MET A 118 -4.47 -1.88 -9.50
C MET A 118 -2.96 -1.79 -9.69
N THR A 119 -2.24 -2.84 -9.33
CA THR A 119 -0.77 -2.88 -9.43
C THR A 119 -0.28 -2.90 -10.89
N GLY A 120 -1.01 -3.60 -11.78
CA GLY A 120 -0.62 -3.73 -13.18
C GLY A 120 -0.89 -2.49 -14.03
N PHE A 121 -1.99 -1.79 -13.79
CA PHE A 121 -2.42 -0.67 -14.65
C PHE A 121 -2.34 0.69 -13.97
N ILE A 122 -2.86 0.83 -12.76
CA ILE A 122 -3.05 2.14 -12.12
C ILE A 122 -1.75 2.62 -11.45
N ASP A 123 -1.06 1.75 -10.74
CA ASP A 123 0.17 2.11 -10.00
C ASP A 123 1.31 2.60 -10.93
N PRO A 124 1.63 1.95 -12.07
CA PRO A 124 2.67 2.43 -12.97
C PRO A 124 2.31 3.77 -13.62
N TYR A 125 1.03 4.00 -13.95
CA TYR A 125 0.56 5.28 -14.47
C TYR A 125 0.70 6.41 -13.43
N ALA A 126 0.28 6.15 -12.20
CA ALA A 126 0.42 7.10 -11.11
C ALA A 126 1.89 7.42 -10.79
N LYS A 127 2.77 6.42 -10.77
CA LYS A 127 4.22 6.60 -10.59
C LYS A 127 4.86 7.43 -11.70
N LYS A 128 4.46 7.21 -12.96
CA LYS A 128 4.95 7.99 -14.10
C LYS A 128 4.57 9.47 -13.98
N ASN A 129 3.32 9.76 -13.64
CA ASN A 129 2.87 11.14 -13.46
C ASN A 129 3.50 11.80 -12.23
N ARG A 130 3.67 11.06 -11.14
CA ARG A 130 4.39 11.53 -9.95
C ARG A 130 5.85 11.86 -10.25
N SER A 131 6.54 11.05 -11.05
CA SER A 131 7.94 11.31 -11.43
C SER A 131 8.07 12.58 -12.29
N ARG A 132 7.10 12.88 -13.15
CA ARG A 132 7.04 14.13 -13.91
C ARG A 132 6.84 15.33 -12.99
N LEU A 133 5.86 15.29 -12.10
CA LEU A 133 5.61 16.34 -11.11
C LEU A 133 6.84 16.63 -10.24
N ILE A 134 7.57 15.60 -9.83
CA ILE A 134 8.81 15.76 -9.06
C ILE A 134 9.92 16.35 -9.92
N ALA A 135 10.02 16.00 -11.21
CA ALA A 135 11.02 16.54 -12.13
C ALA A 135 10.77 18.03 -12.42
N ASP A 136 9.52 18.43 -12.66
CA ASP A 136 9.13 19.82 -12.90
C ASP A 136 9.41 20.73 -11.69
N HIS A 137 9.39 20.17 -10.48
CA HIS A 137 9.64 20.87 -9.22
C HIS A 137 10.90 20.35 -8.51
N GLU A 138 11.93 19.95 -9.25
CA GLU A 138 13.11 19.26 -8.69
C GLU A 138 13.79 20.05 -7.56
N SER A 139 13.80 21.36 -7.63
CA SER A 139 14.33 22.23 -6.57
C SER A 139 13.52 22.14 -5.27
N LYS A 140 12.18 22.01 -5.37
CA LYS A 140 11.26 21.92 -4.24
C LYS A 140 11.25 20.50 -3.61
N PHE A 141 11.37 19.46 -4.45
CA PHE A 141 11.33 18.07 -4.04
C PHE A 141 12.71 17.41 -3.86
N ARG A 142 13.80 18.19 -4.04
CA ARG A 142 15.19 17.69 -3.90
C ARG A 142 15.44 16.95 -2.58
N ASN A 143 14.83 17.41 -1.50
CA ASN A 143 14.94 16.74 -0.19
C ASN A 143 14.20 15.40 -0.10
N LEU A 144 13.20 15.17 -0.97
CA LEU A 144 12.53 13.87 -1.12
C LEU A 144 13.42 12.86 -1.87
N LYS A 145 14.13 13.33 -2.89
CA LYS A 145 15.04 12.54 -3.70
C LYS A 145 16.35 12.24 -2.95
N SER A 146 16.84 13.17 -2.16
CA SER A 146 18.11 13.00 -1.43
C SER A 146 18.06 11.98 -0.30
N LYS A 147 16.89 11.70 0.28
CA LYS A 147 16.74 10.62 1.26
C LYS A 147 16.69 9.21 0.64
N GLY A 148 16.35 9.10 -0.66
CA GLY A 148 16.33 7.83 -1.39
C GLY A 148 17.60 7.52 -2.17
N LEU A 149 18.39 8.55 -2.48
CA LEU A 149 19.61 8.46 -3.30
C LEU A 149 20.85 9.03 -2.60
N ARG A 150 20.88 9.08 -1.29
CA ARG A 150 22.19 9.03 -0.64
C ARG A 150 22.77 7.68 -1.03
N ALA A 151 23.79 7.73 -1.89
CA ALA A 151 24.61 6.60 -2.19
C ALA A 151 24.80 5.83 -0.87
N LYS A 152 24.18 4.66 -0.76
CA LYS A 152 24.43 3.81 0.40
C LYS A 152 25.92 3.56 0.32
N THR A 153 26.66 4.08 1.27
CA THR A 153 27.96 3.59 1.60
C THR A 153 27.76 2.13 1.97
N ILE A 154 27.84 1.25 0.96
CA ILE A 154 27.80 -0.19 1.15
C ILE A 154 29.12 -0.48 1.86
N GLY A 155 29.09 -0.60 3.19
CA GLY A 155 30.14 -1.14 4.06
C GLY A 155 31.63 -0.77 3.83
N SER A 156 31.98 -0.25 2.66
CA SER A 156 33.35 0.02 2.24
C SER A 156 33.75 1.51 2.26
N GLY A 157 32.84 2.42 2.66
CA GLY A 157 33.11 3.85 2.63
C GLY A 157 33.21 4.49 1.24
N LYS A 158 33.05 3.70 0.17
CA LYS A 158 33.18 4.16 -1.22
C LYS A 158 31.84 4.55 -1.80
N LEU A 159 31.79 5.66 -2.53
CA LEU A 159 30.64 6.11 -3.31
C LEU A 159 30.71 5.46 -4.69
N TRP A 160 29.68 4.71 -5.05
CA TRP A 160 29.56 4.05 -6.34
C TRP A 160 28.67 4.87 -7.27
N TYR A 161 29.17 5.13 -8.47
CA TYR A 161 28.44 5.84 -9.51
C TYR A 161 28.31 4.99 -10.76
N ARG A 162 27.12 4.96 -11.34
CA ARG A 162 26.86 4.29 -12.61
C ARG A 162 26.75 5.32 -13.73
N SER A 163 27.61 5.21 -14.72
CA SER A 163 27.46 5.82 -16.04
C SER A 163 26.79 4.83 -16.99
N ASN A 164 26.46 5.23 -18.23
CA ASN A 164 25.78 4.33 -19.16
C ASN A 164 26.58 3.06 -19.47
N ASP A 165 27.90 3.16 -19.56
CA ASP A 165 28.78 2.06 -20.01
C ASP A 165 29.76 1.54 -18.93
N TYR A 166 29.89 2.23 -17.80
CA TYR A 166 30.83 1.81 -16.75
C TYR A 166 30.40 2.23 -15.36
N PHE A 167 30.93 1.51 -14.38
CA PHE A 167 30.79 1.82 -12.97
C PHE A 167 32.12 2.34 -12.44
N PHE A 168 32.07 3.42 -11.65
CA PHE A 168 33.23 3.90 -10.94
C PHE A 168 32.91 4.17 -9.48
N SER A 169 33.91 4.04 -8.64
CA SER A 169 33.79 4.29 -7.20
C SER A 169 34.89 5.24 -6.77
N PHE A 170 34.56 6.14 -5.85
CA PHE A 170 35.52 7.02 -5.22
C PHE A 170 35.24 7.10 -3.71
N SER A 171 36.30 7.31 -2.92
CA SER A 171 36.17 7.39 -1.46
C SER A 171 35.91 8.79 -0.95
N SER A 172 36.40 9.83 -1.64
CA SER A 172 36.16 11.21 -1.28
C SER A 172 36.37 12.14 -2.50
N TYR A 173 35.68 13.29 -2.45
CA TYR A 173 35.86 14.37 -3.41
C TYR A 173 36.40 15.61 -2.67
N ASN A 174 37.54 16.11 -3.09
CA ASN A 174 38.11 17.31 -2.52
C ASN A 174 37.69 18.54 -3.35
N HIS A 175 36.83 19.35 -2.76
CA HIS A 175 36.30 20.57 -3.40
C HIS A 175 37.40 21.61 -3.76
N ALA A 176 38.49 21.67 -3.01
CA ALA A 176 39.55 22.64 -3.23
C ALA A 176 40.49 22.26 -4.39
N SER A 177 40.71 20.94 -4.59
CA SER A 177 41.59 20.47 -5.66
C SER A 177 40.85 19.87 -6.87
N GLN A 178 39.50 19.80 -6.83
CA GLN A 178 38.64 19.18 -7.84
C GLN A 178 39.04 17.76 -8.23
N LYS A 179 39.65 17.00 -7.32
CA LYS A 179 40.13 15.62 -7.55
C LYS A 179 39.27 14.61 -6.79
N LEU A 180 39.06 13.47 -7.45
CA LEU A 180 38.46 12.26 -6.88
C LEU A 180 39.56 11.36 -6.30
N TYR A 181 39.36 10.80 -5.11
CA TYR A 181 40.27 9.85 -4.44
C TYR A 181 39.58 8.52 -4.19
#